data_d2923e552e41f605635315f637e24fd2
#
_entry.id   d2923e552e41f605635315f637e24fd2
#
_cell.length_a   1.000
_cell.length_b   1.000
_cell.length_c   1.000
_cell.angle_alpha   90.00
_cell.angle_beta   90.00
_cell.angle_gamma   90.00
#
_symmetry.space_group_name_H-M   'P 1'
#
loop_
_entity.id
_entity.type
_entity.pdbx_description
1 polymer ?
#
loop_
_entity_poly.entity_id
_entity_poly.type
_entity_poly.pdbx_seq_one_letter_code
_entity_poly.pdbx_strand_id
1 'polypeptide(L)'
;MNPDVLLNRIRLEQRGLIDIHKKLYEMEHLLPIPDPMQFAKTAESAALLSEKSTAHLRNMFFSVSNEPPIYYYPKAAEAQGIRVWASDNYLRVLPPALLPDKKKRNGCKFLLLPLQAALVQSKPLPHFSDCVICVEHIYDHNLPIKAVRDYDNLELKAVIDVIATFCLADDTGALCDSFQTTRFGYSSSTVITVMPKKCFSAWLSAPKSAENRPPLFPKNS
;
A
#
# COMPACT_ATOMS: atom_id res chain seq x y z
N MET A 1 -2.18 -7.57 33.01
CA MET A 1 -0.81 -8.03 32.62
C MET A 1 0.15 -7.61 33.72
N ASN A 2 1.14 -8.47 34.09
CA ASN A 2 2.14 -8.14 35.12
C ASN A 2 3.01 -6.97 34.63
N PRO A 3 3.17 -5.87 35.45
CA PRO A 3 3.97 -4.69 35.09
C PRO A 3 5.41 -5.02 34.72
N ASP A 4 6.06 -5.98 35.40
CA ASP A 4 7.45 -6.36 35.12
C ASP A 4 7.60 -7.04 33.75
N VAL A 5 6.61 -7.84 33.34
CA VAL A 5 6.58 -8.46 32.00
C VAL A 5 6.41 -7.40 30.94
N LEU A 6 5.56 -6.40 31.17
CA LEU A 6 5.36 -5.28 30.26
C LEU A 6 6.63 -4.44 30.13
N LEU A 7 7.27 -4.11 31.26
CA LEU A 7 8.51 -3.35 31.28
C LEU A 7 9.63 -4.05 30.49
N ASN A 8 9.78 -5.37 30.67
CA ASN A 8 10.76 -6.14 29.91
C ASN A 8 10.49 -6.13 28.39
N ARG A 9 9.21 -6.22 27.98
CA ARG A 9 8.83 -6.10 26.57
C ARG A 9 9.15 -4.71 26.00
N ILE A 10 8.84 -3.64 26.74
CA ILE A 10 9.18 -2.27 26.35
C ILE A 10 10.69 -2.11 26.15
N ARG A 11 11.51 -2.63 27.08
CA ARG A 11 12.96 -2.58 26.96
C ARG A 11 13.51 -3.35 25.76
N LEU A 12 12.89 -4.48 25.40
CA LEU A 12 13.24 -5.22 24.18
C LEU A 12 12.94 -4.39 22.93
N GLU A 13 11.79 -3.72 22.88
CA GLU A 13 11.43 -2.87 21.74
C GLU A 13 12.31 -1.62 21.63
N GLN A 14 12.69 -1.02 22.74
CA GLN A 14 13.68 0.07 22.75
C GLN A 14 15.01 -0.35 22.11
N ARG A 15 15.50 -1.56 22.39
CA ARG A 15 16.70 -2.11 21.74
C ARG A 15 16.49 -2.33 20.25
N GLY A 16 15.33 -2.88 19.85
CA GLY A 16 14.98 -3.07 18.45
C GLY A 16 14.98 -1.75 17.66
N LEU A 17 14.43 -0.67 18.23
CA LEU A 17 14.44 0.67 17.62
C LEU A 17 15.86 1.24 17.49
N ILE A 18 16.74 0.99 18.47
CA ILE A 18 18.17 1.36 18.39
C ILE A 18 18.84 0.62 17.22
N ASP A 19 18.54 -0.65 17.04
CA ASP A 19 19.13 -1.44 15.95
C ASP A 19 18.61 -0.98 14.56
N ILE A 20 17.33 -0.58 14.45
CA ILE A 20 16.80 0.07 13.25
C ILE A 20 17.54 1.38 12.97
N HIS A 21 17.71 2.22 14.00
CA HIS A 21 18.45 3.48 13.87
C HIS A 21 19.87 3.27 13.35
N LYS A 22 20.60 2.27 13.89
CA LYS A 22 21.94 1.93 13.42
C LYS A 22 21.95 1.55 11.94
N LYS A 23 20.93 0.80 11.47
CA LYS A 23 20.84 0.42 10.06
C LYS A 23 20.57 1.63 9.15
N LEU A 24 19.74 2.56 9.57
CA LEU A 24 19.51 3.81 8.85
C LEU A 24 20.79 4.66 8.80
N TYR A 25 21.54 4.73 9.88
CA TYR A 25 22.84 5.40 9.93
C TYR A 25 23.87 4.76 9.00
N GLU A 26 23.96 3.41 8.98
CA GLU A 26 24.79 2.68 8.01
C GLU A 26 24.39 3.01 6.58
N MET A 27 23.09 3.09 6.26
CA MET A 27 22.62 3.46 4.92
C MET A 27 23.05 4.88 4.53
N GLU A 28 22.95 5.85 5.43
CA GLU A 28 23.40 7.22 5.20
C GLU A 28 24.88 7.28 4.82
N HIS A 29 25.72 6.48 5.49
CA HIS A 29 27.17 6.43 5.23
C HIS A 29 27.57 5.68 3.96
N LEU A 30 26.65 4.88 3.40
CA LEU A 30 26.86 4.20 2.11
C LEU A 30 26.56 5.11 0.90
N LEU A 31 25.85 6.24 1.09
CA LEU A 31 25.47 7.14 -0.01
C LEU A 31 26.65 7.80 -0.76
N PRO A 32 27.76 8.22 -0.10
CA PRO A 32 28.88 8.86 -0.79
C PRO A 32 29.62 7.94 -1.77
N ILE A 33 29.61 6.63 -1.51
CA ILE A 33 30.23 5.60 -2.37
C ILE A 33 29.20 4.48 -2.53
N PRO A 34 28.25 4.60 -3.46
CA PRO A 34 27.14 3.67 -3.53
C PRO A 34 27.59 2.28 -3.96
N ASP A 35 27.61 1.35 -3.00
CA ASP A 35 27.51 -0.08 -3.28
C ASP A 35 26.02 -0.46 -3.24
N PRO A 36 25.36 -0.61 -4.41
CA PRO A 36 23.92 -0.88 -4.46
C PRO A 36 23.56 -2.20 -3.76
N MET A 37 24.46 -3.18 -3.74
CA MET A 37 24.20 -4.46 -3.09
C MET A 37 24.24 -4.32 -1.57
N GLN A 38 25.25 -3.63 -1.04
CA GLN A 38 25.38 -3.39 0.39
C GLN A 38 24.25 -2.50 0.91
N PHE A 39 23.91 -1.44 0.16
CA PHE A 39 22.78 -0.57 0.50
C PHE A 39 21.47 -1.38 0.56
N ALA A 40 21.19 -2.22 -0.45
CA ALA A 40 19.99 -3.04 -0.50
C ALA A 40 19.90 -4.02 0.68
N LYS A 41 21.00 -4.67 1.06
CA LYS A 41 21.07 -5.57 2.22
C LYS A 41 20.80 -4.84 3.53
N THR A 42 21.37 -3.64 3.68
CA THR A 42 21.19 -2.84 4.90
C THR A 42 19.74 -2.33 4.99
N ALA A 43 19.18 -1.87 3.88
CA ALA A 43 17.77 -1.47 3.79
C ALA A 43 16.81 -2.64 4.09
N GLU A 44 17.08 -3.84 3.55
CA GLU A 44 16.29 -5.04 3.86
C GLU A 44 16.35 -5.37 5.36
N SER A 45 17.54 -5.31 5.96
CA SER A 45 17.71 -5.55 7.41
C SER A 45 16.92 -4.54 8.24
N ALA A 46 16.96 -3.24 7.88
CA ALA A 46 16.18 -2.20 8.55
C ALA A 46 14.67 -2.46 8.43
N ALA A 47 14.19 -2.82 7.25
CA ALA A 47 12.79 -3.11 7.00
C ALA A 47 12.30 -4.31 7.82
N LEU A 48 13.04 -5.42 7.86
CA LEU A 48 12.69 -6.60 8.64
C LEU A 48 12.66 -6.33 10.15
N LEU A 49 13.60 -5.53 10.66
CA LEU A 49 13.59 -5.10 12.06
C LEU A 49 12.36 -4.22 12.35
N SER A 50 11.99 -3.32 11.45
CA SER A 50 10.81 -2.45 11.60
C SER A 50 9.52 -3.26 11.60
N GLU A 51 9.38 -4.25 10.72
CA GLU A 51 8.22 -5.15 10.69
C GLU A 51 8.10 -5.95 11.99
N LYS A 52 9.21 -6.48 12.49
CA LYS A 52 9.25 -7.18 13.77
C LYS A 52 8.81 -6.28 14.93
N SER A 53 9.37 -5.08 15.04
CA SER A 53 8.99 -4.12 16.09
C SER A 53 7.52 -3.72 15.98
N THR A 54 7.03 -3.46 14.77
CA THR A 54 5.61 -3.14 14.54
C THR A 54 4.70 -4.28 14.98
N ALA A 55 5.05 -5.53 14.68
CA ALA A 55 4.27 -6.70 15.11
C ALA A 55 4.25 -6.85 16.64
N HIS A 56 5.38 -6.64 17.30
CA HIS A 56 5.47 -6.72 18.75
C HIS A 56 4.70 -5.60 19.45
N LEU A 57 4.83 -4.35 18.97
CA LEU A 57 4.08 -3.21 19.52
C LEU A 57 2.57 -3.38 19.34
N ARG A 58 2.14 -3.89 18.20
CA ARG A 58 0.74 -4.24 17.94
C ARG A 58 0.23 -5.31 18.91
N ASN A 59 0.99 -6.38 19.11
CA ASN A 59 0.65 -7.43 20.06
C ASN A 59 0.63 -6.90 21.50
N MET A 60 1.52 -6.01 21.84
CA MET A 60 1.54 -5.34 23.14
C MET A 60 0.27 -4.49 23.33
N PHE A 61 -0.09 -3.68 22.34
CA PHE A 61 -1.33 -2.91 22.34
C PHE A 61 -2.55 -3.81 22.56
N PHE A 62 -2.72 -4.88 21.78
CA PHE A 62 -3.85 -5.79 21.93
C PHE A 62 -3.85 -6.57 23.25
N SER A 63 -2.69 -6.70 23.92
CA SER A 63 -2.61 -7.38 25.20
C SER A 63 -3.02 -6.50 26.39
N VAL A 64 -3.07 -5.18 26.21
CA VAL A 64 -3.41 -4.20 27.27
C VAL A 64 -4.68 -3.41 26.96
N SER A 65 -5.05 -3.32 25.69
CA SER A 65 -6.27 -2.63 25.25
C SER A 65 -7.48 -3.57 25.32
N ASN A 66 -8.58 -3.06 25.84
CA ASN A 66 -9.88 -3.72 25.74
C ASN A 66 -10.62 -3.38 24.44
N GLU A 67 -10.04 -2.56 23.57
CA GLU A 67 -10.65 -2.19 22.30
C GLU A 67 -10.58 -3.36 21.30
N PRO A 68 -11.68 -3.64 20.58
CA PRO A 68 -11.67 -4.60 19.49
C PRO A 68 -10.65 -4.20 18.39
N PRO A 69 -10.00 -5.16 17.71
CA PRO A 69 -9.05 -4.90 16.64
C PRO A 69 -9.59 -4.01 15.51
N ILE A 70 -10.92 -3.97 15.31
CA ILE A 70 -11.58 -3.13 14.32
C ILE A 70 -11.30 -1.63 14.51
N TYR A 71 -11.03 -1.17 15.73
CA TYR A 71 -10.67 0.23 16.00
C TYR A 71 -9.19 0.54 15.76
N TYR A 72 -8.35 -0.47 15.71
CA TYR A 72 -6.93 -0.33 15.44
C TYR A 72 -6.62 -0.18 13.95
N TYR A 73 -7.24 -1.01 13.10
CA TYR A 73 -6.89 -1.05 11.66
C TYR A 73 -7.18 0.24 10.88
N PRO A 74 -8.24 1.02 11.17
CA PRO A 74 -8.41 2.34 10.58
C PRO A 74 -7.24 3.29 10.86
N LYS A 75 -6.78 3.34 12.10
CA LYS A 75 -5.60 4.14 12.51
C LYS A 75 -4.31 3.62 11.86
N ALA A 76 -4.19 2.30 11.71
CA ALA A 76 -3.06 1.68 11.00
C ALA A 76 -3.08 2.04 9.50
N ALA A 77 -4.25 2.09 8.87
CA ALA A 77 -4.38 2.52 7.48
C ALA A 77 -3.92 3.97 7.28
N GLU A 78 -4.36 4.87 8.15
CA GLU A 78 -3.95 6.27 8.15
C GLU A 78 -2.44 6.41 8.37
N ALA A 79 -1.88 5.72 9.37
CA ALA A 79 -0.45 5.72 9.68
C ALA A 79 0.40 5.16 8.52
N GLN A 80 -0.12 4.17 7.78
CA GLN A 80 0.53 3.64 6.58
C GLN A 80 0.38 4.57 5.37
N GLY A 81 -0.46 5.60 5.44
CA GLY A 81 -0.72 6.49 4.31
C GLY A 81 -1.64 5.90 3.25
N ILE A 82 -2.43 4.88 3.58
CA ILE A 82 -3.47 4.35 2.69
C ILE A 82 -4.54 5.41 2.52
N ARG A 83 -4.89 5.70 1.27
CA ARG A 83 -5.93 6.67 0.95
C ARG A 83 -6.96 6.05 0.02
N VAL A 84 -8.23 6.35 0.28
CA VAL A 84 -9.36 5.91 -0.54
C VAL A 84 -10.21 7.12 -0.88
N TRP A 85 -10.53 7.27 -2.16
CA TRP A 85 -11.49 8.25 -2.66
C TRP A 85 -12.57 7.51 -3.42
N ALA A 86 -13.81 7.83 -3.13
CA ALA A 86 -14.98 7.22 -3.75
C ALA A 86 -15.94 8.30 -4.27
N SER A 87 -16.57 8.01 -5.39
CA SER A 87 -17.72 8.71 -5.94
C SER A 87 -18.59 7.70 -6.69
N ASP A 88 -19.75 8.10 -7.18
CA ASP A 88 -20.65 7.20 -7.92
C ASP A 88 -20.00 6.58 -9.18
N ASN A 89 -18.99 7.24 -9.75
CA ASN A 89 -18.37 6.84 -11.01
C ASN A 89 -16.94 6.30 -10.86
N TYR A 90 -16.36 6.31 -9.68
CA TYR A 90 -15.04 5.72 -9.47
C TYR A 90 -14.75 5.42 -8.00
N LEU A 91 -13.91 4.44 -7.79
CA LEU A 91 -13.14 4.21 -6.57
C LEU A 91 -11.67 4.36 -6.89
N ARG A 92 -10.94 5.11 -6.09
CA ARG A 92 -9.49 5.22 -6.20
C ARG A 92 -8.84 4.85 -4.89
N VAL A 93 -7.86 3.96 -4.95
CA VAL A 93 -7.09 3.47 -3.81
C VAL A 93 -5.63 3.76 -4.03
N LEU A 94 -4.99 4.34 -3.04
CA LEU A 94 -3.54 4.56 -2.98
C LEU A 94 -2.97 3.71 -1.84
N PRO A 95 -2.31 2.59 -2.12
CA PRO A 95 -1.51 1.86 -1.14
C PRO A 95 -0.31 2.68 -0.65
N PRO A 96 0.34 2.30 0.46
CA PRO A 96 1.43 3.07 1.07
C PRO A 96 2.70 3.14 0.21
N ALA A 97 2.87 2.23 -0.74
CA ALA A 97 4.04 2.12 -1.60
C ALA A 97 3.74 1.34 -2.89
N LEU A 98 4.77 1.11 -3.72
CA LEU A 98 4.70 0.09 -4.77
C LEU A 98 4.35 -1.26 -4.16
N LEU A 99 3.48 -2.00 -4.87
CA LEU A 99 3.17 -3.36 -4.45
C LEU A 99 4.43 -4.24 -4.45
N PRO A 100 4.55 -5.16 -3.48
CA PRO A 100 5.70 -6.06 -3.39
C PRO A 100 5.86 -6.95 -4.61
N ASP A 101 7.06 -7.47 -4.79
CA ASP A 101 7.34 -8.51 -5.78
C ASP A 101 6.63 -9.81 -5.39
N LYS A 102 5.95 -10.45 -6.35
CA LYS A 102 5.26 -11.74 -6.20
C LYS A 102 6.16 -12.87 -5.70
N LYS A 103 7.47 -12.80 -5.99
CA LYS A 103 8.47 -13.76 -5.46
C LYS A 103 8.59 -13.71 -3.95
N LYS A 104 8.26 -12.58 -3.33
CA LYS A 104 8.18 -12.41 -1.87
C LYS A 104 6.79 -12.81 -1.39
N ARG A 105 6.45 -14.10 -1.42
CA ARG A 105 5.14 -14.65 -1.04
C ARG A 105 4.56 -13.95 0.18
N ASN A 106 3.29 -13.49 0.06
CA ASN A 106 2.56 -12.78 1.12
C ASN A 106 3.11 -11.38 1.50
N GLY A 107 3.88 -10.73 0.63
CA GLY A 107 4.38 -9.39 0.86
C GLY A 107 3.29 -8.34 1.13
N CYS A 108 2.07 -8.55 0.61
CA CYS A 108 0.92 -7.65 0.84
C CYS A 108 0.13 -7.92 2.13
N LYS A 109 0.41 -8.96 2.90
CA LYS A 109 -0.41 -9.33 4.08
C LYS A 109 -0.57 -8.20 5.10
N PHE A 110 0.48 -7.43 5.32
CA PHE A 110 0.46 -6.31 6.26
C PHE A 110 -0.53 -5.19 5.84
N LEU A 111 -0.85 -5.14 4.56
CA LEU A 111 -1.68 -4.12 3.92
C LEU A 111 -3.18 -4.48 3.96
N LEU A 112 -3.54 -5.78 3.92
CA LEU A 112 -4.91 -6.20 3.61
C LEU A 112 -5.93 -5.74 4.67
N LEU A 113 -5.68 -5.95 5.96
CA LEU A 113 -6.59 -5.52 7.02
C LEU A 113 -6.70 -3.98 7.14
N PRO A 114 -5.59 -3.21 7.10
CA PRO A 114 -5.68 -1.76 7.02
C PRO A 114 -6.45 -1.27 5.78
N LEU A 115 -6.25 -1.89 4.61
CA LEU A 115 -6.99 -1.55 3.39
C LEU A 115 -8.49 -1.82 3.52
N GLN A 116 -8.88 -2.98 4.06
CA GLN A 116 -10.28 -3.28 4.37
C GLN A 116 -10.89 -2.20 5.29
N ALA A 117 -10.18 -1.83 6.34
CA ALA A 117 -10.63 -0.81 7.27
C ALA A 117 -10.78 0.57 6.60
N ALA A 118 -9.84 0.96 5.73
CA ALA A 118 -9.91 2.20 4.97
C ALA A 118 -11.13 2.22 4.03
N LEU A 119 -11.42 1.10 3.35
CA LEU A 119 -12.60 0.95 2.50
C LEU A 119 -13.90 1.06 3.32
N VAL A 120 -13.98 0.39 4.48
CA VAL A 120 -15.14 0.48 5.38
C VAL A 120 -15.39 1.90 5.84
N GLN A 121 -14.34 2.66 6.17
CA GLN A 121 -14.47 4.06 6.59
C GLN A 121 -14.88 5.01 5.46
N SER A 122 -14.56 4.65 4.21
CA SER A 122 -14.87 5.49 3.04
C SER A 122 -16.28 5.29 2.50
N LYS A 123 -17.15 4.55 3.21
CA LYS A 123 -18.56 4.35 2.82
C LYS A 123 -19.34 5.67 2.78
N PRO A 124 -20.30 5.85 1.83
CA PRO A 124 -20.77 4.83 0.88
C PRO A 124 -19.75 4.61 -0.24
N LEU A 125 -19.55 3.33 -0.61
CA LEU A 125 -18.70 2.94 -1.73
C LEU A 125 -19.56 2.66 -2.97
N PRO A 126 -19.07 2.99 -4.18
CA PRO A 126 -19.74 2.60 -5.41
C PRO A 126 -19.71 1.07 -5.57
N HIS A 127 -20.69 0.53 -6.29
CA HIS A 127 -20.76 -0.88 -6.64
C HIS A 127 -20.82 -1.03 -8.15
N PHE A 128 -19.86 -1.76 -8.73
CA PHE A 128 -19.72 -1.88 -10.18
C PHE A 128 -20.07 -3.30 -10.63
N SER A 129 -20.89 -3.40 -11.70
CA SER A 129 -21.24 -4.66 -12.37
C SER A 129 -20.61 -4.82 -13.74
N ASP A 130 -20.09 -3.74 -14.33
CA ASP A 130 -19.38 -3.72 -15.60
C ASP A 130 -18.28 -2.65 -15.51
N CYS A 131 -17.08 -3.07 -15.20
CA CYS A 131 -16.01 -2.15 -14.79
C CYS A 131 -14.65 -2.51 -15.39
N VAL A 132 -13.72 -1.57 -15.22
CA VAL A 132 -12.29 -1.79 -15.43
C VAL A 132 -11.53 -1.40 -14.16
N ILE A 133 -10.59 -2.26 -13.76
CA ILE A 133 -9.60 -1.96 -12.74
C ILE A 133 -8.34 -1.49 -13.43
N CYS A 134 -8.00 -0.23 -13.22
CA CYS A 134 -6.79 0.39 -13.75
C CYS A 134 -5.73 0.47 -12.64
N VAL A 135 -4.58 -0.12 -12.87
CA VAL A 135 -3.44 -0.09 -11.96
C VAL A 135 -2.31 0.71 -12.57
N GLU A 136 -1.96 1.82 -11.94
CA GLU A 136 -0.84 2.66 -12.32
C GLU A 136 0.35 2.37 -11.40
N HIS A 137 1.42 1.82 -11.95
CA HIS A 137 2.69 1.62 -11.26
C HIS A 137 3.56 2.85 -11.51
N ILE A 138 3.74 3.67 -10.49
CA ILE A 138 4.51 4.90 -10.57
C ILE A 138 5.89 4.61 -10.01
N TYR A 139 6.93 4.85 -10.80
CA TYR A 139 8.32 4.69 -10.38
C TYR A 139 8.98 6.05 -10.25
N ASP A 140 9.81 6.22 -9.24
CA ASP A 140 10.65 7.41 -9.10
C ASP A 140 11.55 7.53 -10.36
N HIS A 141 11.53 8.70 -10.98
CA HIS A 141 12.30 8.98 -12.21
C HIS A 141 13.82 8.92 -11.99
N ASN A 142 14.30 8.99 -10.75
CA ASN A 142 15.72 8.81 -10.42
C ASN A 142 16.14 7.33 -10.37
N LEU A 143 15.19 6.40 -10.40
CA LEU A 143 15.51 4.98 -10.41
C LEU A 143 16.01 4.54 -11.81
N PRO A 144 16.98 3.62 -11.86
CA PRO A 144 17.40 3.05 -13.14
C PRO A 144 16.25 2.25 -13.77
N ILE A 145 16.14 2.28 -15.12
CA ILE A 145 15.06 1.58 -15.86
C ILE A 145 14.95 0.10 -15.48
N LYS A 146 16.05 -0.56 -15.19
CA LYS A 146 16.08 -1.96 -14.72
C LYS A 146 15.38 -2.20 -13.38
N ALA A 147 15.06 -1.14 -12.63
CA ALA A 147 14.27 -1.24 -11.40
C ALA A 147 12.75 -1.29 -11.67
N VAL A 148 12.31 -0.97 -12.90
CA VAL A 148 10.93 -1.12 -13.33
C VAL A 148 10.63 -2.61 -13.48
N ARG A 149 9.58 -3.07 -12.81
CA ARG A 149 9.21 -4.49 -12.78
C ARG A 149 8.17 -4.80 -13.84
N ASP A 150 8.19 -6.04 -14.33
CA ASP A 150 7.10 -6.56 -15.15
C ASP A 150 5.82 -6.68 -14.33
N TYR A 151 4.67 -6.50 -14.96
CA TYR A 151 3.36 -6.49 -14.29
C TYR A 151 2.99 -7.81 -13.63
N ASP A 152 3.43 -8.94 -14.20
CA ASP A 152 3.19 -10.27 -13.66
C ASP A 152 4.04 -10.58 -12.42
N ASN A 153 5.07 -9.78 -12.15
CA ASN A 153 5.93 -9.89 -10.98
C ASN A 153 5.42 -9.13 -9.75
N LEU A 154 4.26 -8.45 -9.82
CA LEU A 154 3.70 -7.70 -8.71
C LEU A 154 2.59 -8.48 -7.98
N GLU A 155 2.57 -8.41 -6.65
CA GLU A 155 1.56 -9.08 -5.80
C GLU A 155 0.26 -8.26 -5.78
N LEU A 156 -0.44 -8.23 -6.91
CA LEU A 156 -1.64 -7.43 -7.10
C LEU A 156 -2.93 -8.15 -6.69
N LYS A 157 -2.99 -9.49 -6.89
CA LYS A 157 -4.23 -10.26 -6.71
C LYS A 157 -4.88 -10.05 -5.35
N ALA A 158 -4.14 -10.21 -4.26
CA ALA A 158 -4.69 -10.10 -2.91
C ALA A 158 -5.29 -8.71 -2.63
N VAL A 159 -4.71 -7.66 -3.21
CA VAL A 159 -5.21 -6.28 -3.08
C VAL A 159 -6.49 -6.09 -3.89
N ILE A 160 -6.53 -6.63 -5.11
CA ILE A 160 -7.74 -6.60 -5.95
C ILE A 160 -8.87 -7.40 -5.27
N ASP A 161 -8.60 -8.58 -4.74
CA ASP A 161 -9.61 -9.40 -4.06
C ASP A 161 -10.26 -8.64 -2.89
N VAL A 162 -9.47 -7.86 -2.13
CA VAL A 162 -10.02 -6.98 -1.07
C VAL A 162 -10.92 -5.91 -1.67
N ILE A 163 -10.48 -5.20 -2.71
CA ILE A 163 -11.28 -4.15 -3.35
C ILE A 163 -12.57 -4.74 -3.95
N ALA A 164 -12.46 -5.87 -4.63
CA ALA A 164 -13.58 -6.57 -5.25
C ALA A 164 -14.68 -6.90 -4.23
N THR A 165 -14.30 -7.40 -3.06
CA THR A 165 -15.24 -7.74 -1.97
C THR A 165 -16.14 -6.56 -1.57
N PHE A 166 -15.67 -5.32 -1.72
CA PHE A 166 -16.40 -4.13 -1.29
C PHE A 166 -17.12 -3.38 -2.43
N CYS A 167 -16.64 -3.51 -3.66
CA CYS A 167 -17.01 -2.60 -4.74
C CYS A 167 -17.44 -3.29 -6.04
N LEU A 168 -17.24 -4.60 -6.18
CA LEU A 168 -17.59 -5.32 -7.40
C LEU A 168 -18.72 -6.31 -7.18
N ALA A 169 -19.54 -6.52 -8.22
CA ALA A 169 -20.49 -7.62 -8.22
C ALA A 169 -19.77 -8.96 -8.36
N ASP A 170 -18.71 -8.99 -9.21
CA ASP A 170 -17.82 -10.13 -9.42
C ASP A 170 -16.53 -9.61 -10.09
N ASP A 171 -15.40 -10.27 -9.85
CA ASP A 171 -14.09 -9.98 -10.46
C ASP A 171 -13.78 -10.86 -11.68
N THR A 172 -14.79 -11.59 -12.20
CA THR A 172 -14.65 -12.40 -13.41
C THR A 172 -14.37 -11.54 -14.63
N GLY A 173 -13.59 -12.04 -15.58
CA GLY A 173 -13.29 -11.34 -16.85
C GLY A 173 -14.50 -10.99 -17.69
N ALA A 174 -15.69 -11.53 -17.39
CA ALA A 174 -16.94 -11.15 -18.03
C ALA A 174 -17.46 -9.78 -17.58
N LEU A 175 -17.22 -9.42 -16.32
CA LEU A 175 -17.73 -8.20 -15.67
C LEU A 175 -16.64 -7.17 -15.37
N CYS A 176 -15.39 -7.62 -15.22
CA CYS A 176 -14.29 -6.78 -14.80
C CYS A 176 -13.07 -6.96 -15.70
N ASP A 177 -12.71 -5.91 -16.44
CA ASP A 177 -11.47 -5.85 -17.21
C ASP A 177 -10.32 -5.35 -16.31
N SER A 178 -9.08 -5.72 -16.65
CA SER A 178 -7.88 -5.24 -15.96
C SER A 178 -6.96 -4.50 -16.92
N PHE A 179 -6.51 -3.33 -16.53
CA PHE A 179 -5.56 -2.52 -17.27
C PHE A 179 -4.41 -2.12 -16.36
N GLN A 180 -3.19 -2.36 -16.80
CA GLN A 180 -1.99 -1.95 -16.06
C GLN A 180 -1.15 -1.00 -16.90
N THR A 181 -0.57 0.00 -16.24
CA THR A 181 0.30 0.98 -16.89
C THR A 181 1.42 1.40 -15.96
N THR A 182 2.55 1.77 -16.57
CA THR A 182 3.71 2.31 -15.87
C THR A 182 3.88 3.78 -16.20
N ARG A 183 4.19 4.59 -15.22
CA ARG A 183 4.63 5.96 -15.41
C ARG A 183 5.74 6.34 -14.42
N PHE A 184 6.40 7.45 -14.68
CA PHE A 184 7.45 7.98 -13.82
C PHE A 184 6.94 9.20 -13.06
N GLY A 185 7.37 9.36 -11.81
CA GLY A 185 6.99 10.44 -10.90
C GLY A 185 8.11 10.78 -9.91
N TYR A 186 7.82 11.62 -8.93
CA TYR A 186 8.79 12.03 -7.91
C TYR A 186 9.01 10.99 -6.81
N SER A 187 8.12 10.02 -6.68
CA SER A 187 8.24 8.92 -5.72
C SER A 187 7.56 7.67 -6.25
N SER A 188 8.05 6.52 -5.82
CA SER A 188 7.47 5.23 -6.20
C SER A 188 6.17 4.96 -5.45
N SER A 189 5.10 4.63 -6.18
CA SER A 189 3.78 4.33 -5.61
C SER A 189 2.93 3.47 -6.55
N THR A 190 1.84 2.93 -6.04
CA THR A 190 0.80 2.28 -6.84
C THR A 190 -0.51 3.06 -6.69
N VAL A 191 -1.25 3.21 -7.77
CA VAL A 191 -2.60 3.77 -7.74
C VAL A 191 -3.54 2.78 -8.40
N ILE A 192 -4.62 2.42 -7.71
CA ILE A 192 -5.65 1.52 -8.24
C ILE A 192 -6.92 2.33 -8.41
N THR A 193 -7.48 2.32 -9.61
CA THR A 193 -8.73 3.02 -9.92
C THR A 193 -9.71 2.02 -10.49
N VAL A 194 -10.90 1.93 -9.91
CA VAL A 194 -12.03 1.13 -10.42
C VAL A 194 -13.07 2.09 -10.95
N MET A 195 -13.57 1.83 -12.16
CA MET A 195 -14.58 2.67 -12.82
C MET A 195 -15.44 1.85 -13.78
N PRO A 196 -16.65 2.31 -14.15
CA PRO A 196 -17.41 1.72 -15.25
C PRO A 196 -16.61 1.73 -16.56
N LYS A 197 -16.72 0.67 -17.37
CA LYS A 197 -15.99 0.56 -18.66
C LYS A 197 -16.21 1.78 -19.57
N LYS A 198 -17.40 2.37 -19.57
CA LYS A 198 -17.71 3.60 -20.33
C LYS A 198 -16.85 4.81 -19.96
N CYS A 199 -16.27 4.84 -18.74
CA CYS A 199 -15.42 5.94 -18.27
C CYS A 199 -13.93 5.74 -18.64
N PHE A 200 -13.55 4.54 -19.12
CA PHE A 200 -12.15 4.18 -19.32
C PHE A 200 -11.44 5.05 -20.36
N SER A 201 -12.07 5.34 -21.50
CA SER A 201 -11.46 6.18 -22.56
C SER A 201 -11.17 7.60 -22.07
N ALA A 202 -12.12 8.19 -21.31
CA ALA A 202 -11.93 9.51 -20.71
C ALA A 202 -10.81 9.49 -19.66
N TRP A 203 -10.75 8.44 -18.83
CA TRP A 203 -9.67 8.26 -17.84
C TRP A 203 -8.31 8.10 -18.52
N LEU A 204 -8.23 7.35 -19.62
CA LEU A 204 -6.98 7.11 -20.35
C LEU A 204 -6.45 8.41 -20.98
N SER A 205 -7.33 9.26 -21.49
CA SER A 205 -7.00 10.53 -22.13
C SER A 205 -6.76 11.68 -21.14
N ALA A 206 -7.14 11.51 -19.87
CA ALA A 206 -6.98 12.56 -18.86
C ALA A 206 -5.51 12.82 -18.56
N PRO A 207 -5.12 14.10 -18.39
CA PRO A 207 -3.77 14.45 -17.93
C PRO A 207 -3.45 13.76 -16.59
N LYS A 208 -2.41 12.96 -16.56
CA LYS A 208 -1.96 12.31 -15.34
C LYS A 208 -1.14 13.31 -14.53
N SER A 209 -1.74 13.93 -13.52
CA SER A 209 -1.02 14.85 -12.64
C SER A 209 0.12 14.13 -11.91
N ALA A 210 1.25 14.80 -11.72
CA ALA A 210 2.37 14.31 -10.92
C ALA A 210 1.97 14.09 -9.45
N GLU A 211 0.99 14.85 -8.97
CA GLU A 211 0.38 14.66 -7.67
C GLU A 211 -0.71 13.58 -7.81
N ASN A 212 -0.71 12.60 -6.90
CA ASN A 212 -1.69 11.50 -6.84
C ASN A 212 -3.12 11.98 -6.52
N ARG A 213 -3.51 13.17 -7.01
CA ARG A 213 -4.88 13.69 -6.86
C ARG A 213 -5.83 12.92 -7.76
N PRO A 214 -7.06 12.64 -7.30
CA PRO A 214 -8.06 12.03 -8.17
C PRO A 214 -8.27 12.91 -9.41
N PRO A 215 -8.40 12.31 -10.61
CA PRO A 215 -8.78 13.07 -11.79
C PRO A 215 -10.12 13.77 -11.49
N LEU A 216 -10.21 15.04 -11.85
CA LEU A 216 -11.48 15.76 -11.85
C LEU A 216 -12.32 15.17 -12.99
N PHE A 217 -13.14 14.17 -12.69
CA PHE A 217 -14.16 13.74 -13.66
C PHE A 217 -15.18 14.89 -13.80
N PRO A 218 -15.55 15.28 -15.03
CA PRO A 218 -16.60 16.25 -15.21
C PRO A 218 -17.85 15.77 -14.47
N LYS A 219 -18.41 16.65 -13.63
CA LYS A 219 -19.74 16.39 -13.06
C LYS A 219 -20.67 16.23 -14.25
N ASN A 220 -21.31 15.08 -14.36
CA ASN A 220 -22.36 14.90 -15.35
C ASN A 220 -23.42 15.99 -15.11
N SER A 221 -23.53 16.92 -16.06
CA SER A 221 -24.62 17.86 -16.17
C SER A 221 -25.89 17.14 -16.64
#